data_b696463432ce45623a2e8d377bf83971
#
_entry.id   b696463432ce45623a2e8d377bf83971
#
_cell.length_a   1.000
_cell.length_b   1.000
_cell.length_c   1.000
_cell.angle_alpha   90.00
_cell.angle_beta   90.00
_cell.angle_gamma   90.00
#
_symmetry.space_group_name_H-M   'P 1'
#
loop_
_entity.id
_entity.type
_entity.pdbx_description
1 polymer ?
#
loop_
_entity_poly.entity_id
_entity_poly.type
_entity_poly.pdbx_seq_one_letter_code
_entity_poly.pdbx_strand_id
1 'polypeptide(L)'
;MRSAKQYTSAQFMNTARISGIAFSPDEEKILYTSDASGIRNVYEVCLSDGRHRQLTYSLSEDIQSISYLLNDRCILFSKDLGNLENSILCVLEPTGKEIVITPGAEVQTLVHGWSLDQRSFFASTNERDQRLYDLYKFEALTFKRRLIYKATEKFYFCSISPDEKYVLFAKSDRKADSDIFLYDVSREEMKCLTAHDGDVLNCLAVFNGDATAVYYITNEGSDFRYVKRLDLASGESTCVEKASGDVAWTFFSPDGRRRISFCDDPYTTLRSMKIHDEETGSVFTLSGFDDRSLNCAVVSRSGRHVAFYAEGDRSPGNLFVHDFETRFTTQLTESLNRDVDRQDLVESQIVSFHSFDGLEIPCLLWRPHGTTETGRAPALVWVHGGPGGRLTKGYKGRIQYFVNHGYVVLGVNYRGSYGFGKTFYNADHRKQGREPLWDCVAAKNYLASLGYVDTARVVIIGASFGGYMALAAAAFCENEFAAAVDICGPSNLVSLAKKLPKYWDKKRFYDKIGDPQKDEELLRSISPLFHADKIKRPVMILQGANDPRCPREQSDEMVAAIRRHGGPVEYLVYEDEAHGFRKRKNAIHAYEAILNFLDANLKSNVIQVQSNPMEATVSA
;
A
#
# COMPACT_ATOMS: atom_id res chain seq x y z
N MET A 1 24.49 24.65 -12.50
CA MET A 1 23.65 23.67 -11.73
C MET A 1 24.59 22.69 -11.04
N ARG A 2 24.38 22.40 -9.75
CA ARG A 2 25.15 21.35 -9.05
C ARG A 2 24.84 20.01 -9.74
N SER A 3 25.85 19.21 -10.05
CA SER A 3 25.68 17.83 -10.46
C SER A 3 25.19 17.02 -9.24
N ALA A 4 24.08 16.33 -9.35
CA ALA A 4 23.61 15.43 -8.30
C ALA A 4 24.62 14.29 -8.12
N LYS A 5 24.89 13.93 -6.86
CA LYS A 5 25.71 12.76 -6.54
C LYS A 5 24.94 11.49 -6.91
N GLN A 6 25.63 10.50 -7.47
CA GLN A 6 25.07 9.19 -7.72
C GLN A 6 25.22 8.30 -6.47
N TYR A 7 24.15 7.61 -6.10
CA TYR A 7 24.05 6.77 -4.90
C TYR A 7 23.82 5.32 -5.25
N THR A 8 24.30 4.42 -4.42
CA THR A 8 24.08 2.98 -4.56
C THR A 8 22.65 2.58 -4.15
N SER A 9 22.21 1.40 -4.59
CA SER A 9 20.98 0.79 -4.13
C SER A 9 20.93 0.71 -2.59
N ALA A 10 22.05 0.30 -1.97
CA ALA A 10 22.17 0.22 -0.51
C ALA A 10 21.86 1.55 0.18
N GLN A 11 22.35 2.67 -0.35
CA GLN A 11 22.12 3.99 0.24
C GLN A 11 20.64 4.38 0.20
N PHE A 12 19.94 4.14 -0.91
CA PHE A 12 18.49 4.38 -0.98
C PHE A 12 17.67 3.39 -0.13
N MET A 13 18.00 2.10 -0.16
CA MET A 13 17.25 1.07 0.57
C MET A 13 17.51 1.09 2.08
N ASN A 14 18.60 1.73 2.54
CA ASN A 14 18.86 1.96 3.97
C ASN A 14 18.04 3.11 4.58
N THR A 15 17.24 3.82 3.79
CA THR A 15 16.18 4.69 4.32
C THR A 15 15.18 3.86 5.10
N ALA A 16 14.99 4.18 6.37
CA ALA A 16 14.13 3.41 7.26
C ALA A 16 12.65 3.60 6.90
N ARG A 17 11.89 2.50 6.89
CA ARG A 17 10.44 2.53 6.82
C ARG A 17 9.88 2.42 8.22
N ILE A 18 8.99 3.34 8.57
CA ILE A 18 8.36 3.39 9.89
C ILE A 18 6.84 3.29 9.77
N SER A 19 6.20 2.70 10.77
CA SER A 19 4.75 2.51 10.84
C SER A 19 4.31 2.19 12.26
N GLY A 20 3.00 2.12 12.50
CA GLY A 20 2.43 1.88 13.82
C GLY A 20 2.63 3.08 14.76
N ILE A 21 1.62 3.41 15.54
CA ILE A 21 1.67 4.49 16.53
C ILE A 21 0.89 4.03 17.75
N ALA A 22 1.50 4.06 18.95
CA ALA A 22 0.77 3.89 20.19
C ALA A 22 1.41 4.71 21.30
N PHE A 23 0.62 5.57 21.93
CA PHE A 23 1.07 6.29 23.12
C PHE A 23 1.21 5.35 24.32
N SER A 24 2.21 5.59 25.17
CA SER A 24 2.28 4.98 26.49
C SER A 24 1.12 5.46 27.38
N PRO A 25 0.75 4.72 28.44
CA PRO A 25 -0.33 5.12 29.36
C PRO A 25 -0.13 6.48 30.02
N ASP A 26 1.12 6.90 30.28
CA ASP A 26 1.51 8.21 30.79
C ASP A 26 1.63 9.30 29.69
N GLU A 27 1.48 8.91 28.41
CA GLU A 27 1.63 9.75 27.23
C GLU A 27 3.02 10.37 27.04
N GLU A 28 4.05 9.86 27.74
CA GLU A 28 5.42 10.36 27.63
C GLU A 28 6.22 9.71 26.49
N LYS A 29 5.72 8.59 25.94
CA LYS A 29 6.39 7.82 24.90
C LYS A 29 5.44 7.39 23.78
N ILE A 30 6.02 7.08 22.63
CA ILE A 30 5.32 6.49 21.49
C ILE A 30 6.05 5.23 21.05
N LEU A 31 5.31 4.11 20.92
CA LEU A 31 5.74 2.93 20.19
C LEU A 31 5.58 3.16 18.69
N TYR A 32 6.54 2.67 17.93
CA TYR A 32 6.46 2.60 16.50
C TYR A 32 7.24 1.37 15.98
N THR A 33 6.98 0.98 14.76
CA THR A 33 7.68 -0.09 14.04
C THR A 33 8.70 0.52 13.09
N SER A 34 9.90 -0.04 13.02
CA SER A 34 10.93 0.39 12.06
C SER A 34 11.71 -0.79 11.53
N ASP A 35 12.11 -0.73 10.25
CA ASP A 35 13.04 -1.68 9.64
C ASP A 35 14.51 -1.20 9.66
N ALA A 36 14.84 -0.24 10.54
CA ALA A 36 16.21 0.28 10.67
C ALA A 36 17.26 -0.81 10.98
N SER A 37 16.86 -1.89 11.64
CA SER A 37 17.70 -3.08 11.91
C SER A 37 17.77 -4.10 10.76
N GLY A 38 17.20 -3.79 9.58
CA GLY A 38 17.21 -4.66 8.39
C GLY A 38 15.90 -5.43 8.14
N ILE A 39 15.08 -5.60 9.19
CA ILE A 39 13.71 -6.12 9.16
C ILE A 39 12.90 -5.35 10.20
N ARG A 40 11.57 -5.35 10.09
CA ARG A 40 10.71 -4.62 11.01
C ARG A 40 10.82 -5.15 12.45
N ASN A 41 11.03 -4.22 13.37
CA ASN A 41 11.08 -4.43 14.82
C ASN A 41 10.35 -3.28 15.52
N VAL A 42 10.02 -3.46 16.81
CA VAL A 42 9.38 -2.45 17.64
C VAL A 42 10.43 -1.54 18.26
N TYR A 43 10.15 -0.25 18.20
CA TYR A 43 10.92 0.83 18.80
C TYR A 43 10.00 1.69 19.67
N GLU A 44 10.58 2.42 20.61
CA GLU A 44 9.91 3.51 21.31
C GLU A 44 10.70 4.81 21.15
N VAL A 45 10.02 5.94 21.22
CA VAL A 45 10.61 7.28 21.32
C VAL A 45 10.01 8.02 22.50
N CYS A 46 10.86 8.67 23.30
CA CYS A 46 10.47 9.53 24.42
C CYS A 46 10.13 10.93 23.88
N LEU A 47 8.99 11.51 24.29
CA LEU A 47 8.54 12.82 23.82
C LEU A 47 9.36 13.98 24.40
N SER A 48 9.88 13.84 25.64
CA SER A 48 10.58 14.92 26.33
C SER A 48 12.00 15.17 25.79
N ASP A 49 12.72 14.12 25.36
CA ASP A 49 14.13 14.21 24.97
C ASP A 49 14.44 13.62 23.58
N GLY A 50 13.43 13.05 22.92
CA GLY A 50 13.56 12.46 21.58
C GLY A 50 14.44 11.20 21.51
N ARG A 51 14.78 10.57 22.64
CA ARG A 51 15.59 9.35 22.65
C ARG A 51 14.81 8.16 22.13
N HIS A 52 15.44 7.40 21.21
CA HIS A 52 14.90 6.17 20.63
C HIS A 52 15.48 4.94 21.30
N ARG A 53 14.67 3.90 21.49
CA ARG A 53 15.10 2.60 21.98
C ARG A 53 14.45 1.49 21.17
N GLN A 54 15.25 0.54 20.68
CA GLN A 54 14.75 -0.70 20.09
C GLN A 54 14.30 -1.65 21.19
N LEU A 55 13.13 -2.28 21.02
CA LEU A 55 12.53 -3.16 22.03
C LEU A 55 12.53 -4.63 21.60
N THR A 56 12.42 -4.92 20.31
CA THR A 56 12.49 -6.28 19.75
C THR A 56 13.66 -6.43 18.80
N TYR A 57 14.20 -7.64 18.65
CA TYR A 57 15.46 -7.90 17.92
C TYR A 57 15.34 -9.07 16.94
N SER A 58 14.22 -9.16 16.22
CA SER A 58 14.06 -10.19 15.17
C SER A 58 15.04 -9.97 14.04
N LEU A 59 15.56 -11.09 13.50
CA LEU A 59 16.45 -11.13 12.32
C LEU A 59 15.76 -11.73 11.10
N SER A 60 14.65 -12.42 11.28
CA SER A 60 13.98 -13.21 10.23
C SER A 60 12.50 -12.92 10.09
N GLU A 61 11.81 -12.60 11.18
CA GLU A 61 10.37 -12.44 11.25
C GLU A 61 9.99 -10.97 11.34
N ASP A 62 8.93 -10.61 10.67
CA ASP A 62 8.41 -9.26 10.61
C ASP A 62 7.56 -8.95 11.85
N ILE A 63 7.97 -7.96 12.65
CA ILE A 63 7.32 -7.56 13.89
C ILE A 63 6.70 -6.18 13.75
N GLN A 64 5.45 -6.04 14.24
CA GLN A 64 4.73 -4.76 14.22
C GLN A 64 4.24 -4.40 15.63
N SER A 65 4.50 -3.15 16.03
CA SER A 65 3.97 -2.58 17.27
C SER A 65 2.45 -2.45 17.21
N ILE A 66 1.77 -2.74 18.32
CA ILE A 66 0.34 -2.55 18.47
C ILE A 66 0.06 -1.53 19.57
N SER A 67 0.46 -1.82 20.81
CA SER A 67 0.20 -0.93 21.95
C SER A 67 1.07 -1.26 23.15
N TYR A 68 1.11 -0.34 24.13
CA TYR A 68 1.46 -0.67 25.50
C TYR A 68 0.31 -1.40 26.20
N LEU A 69 0.62 -2.21 27.19
CA LEU A 69 -0.34 -2.72 28.16
C LEU A 69 -0.46 -1.76 29.35
N LEU A 70 -1.51 -1.93 30.19
CA LEU A 70 -1.89 -1.02 31.27
C LEU A 70 -0.77 -0.55 32.22
N ASN A 71 0.30 -1.32 32.35
CA ASN A 71 1.39 -1.04 33.27
C ASN A 71 2.62 -0.41 32.61
N ASP A 72 2.48 0.08 31.35
CA ASP A 72 3.52 0.69 30.49
C ASP A 72 4.85 -0.08 30.38
N ARG A 73 4.93 -1.24 31.00
CA ARG A 73 6.13 -2.09 31.02
C ARG A 73 6.09 -3.23 30.04
N CYS A 74 4.89 -3.67 29.64
CA CYS A 74 4.69 -4.71 28.64
C CYS A 74 4.18 -4.09 27.36
N ILE A 75 4.58 -4.63 26.23
CA ILE A 75 4.08 -4.22 24.91
C ILE A 75 3.40 -5.38 24.20
N LEU A 76 2.28 -5.06 23.54
CA LEU A 76 1.58 -5.95 22.63
C LEU A 76 2.11 -5.69 21.21
N PHE A 77 2.46 -6.76 20.50
CA PHE A 77 2.93 -6.69 19.13
C PHE A 77 2.45 -7.90 18.32
N SER A 78 2.43 -7.78 17.00
CA SER A 78 2.19 -8.90 16.11
C SER A 78 3.50 -9.38 15.48
N LYS A 79 3.57 -10.69 15.23
CA LYS A 79 4.69 -11.35 14.58
C LYS A 79 4.17 -12.16 13.39
N ASP A 80 4.71 -11.89 12.19
CA ASP A 80 4.38 -12.62 10.97
C ASP A 80 5.35 -13.82 10.82
N LEU A 81 4.84 -15.01 11.16
CA LEU A 81 5.64 -16.24 11.11
C LEU A 81 5.96 -16.64 9.68
N GLY A 82 7.25 -16.74 9.37
CA GLY A 82 7.74 -17.11 8.05
C GLY A 82 7.48 -16.06 6.96
N ASN A 83 7.00 -14.86 7.32
CA ASN A 83 6.60 -13.80 6.40
C ASN A 83 5.48 -14.23 5.41
N LEU A 84 4.60 -15.14 5.86
CA LEU A 84 3.52 -15.73 5.06
C LEU A 84 2.17 -15.01 5.24
N GLU A 85 2.18 -13.78 5.80
CA GLU A 85 0.98 -13.01 6.14
C GLU A 85 0.15 -13.65 7.25
N ASN A 86 0.77 -14.51 8.07
CA ASN A 86 0.19 -15.12 9.25
C ASN A 86 0.66 -14.35 10.48
N SER A 87 -0.24 -13.65 11.16
CA SER A 87 0.11 -12.80 12.29
C SER A 87 -0.41 -13.38 13.60
N ILE A 88 0.51 -13.71 14.49
CA ILE A 88 0.21 -14.07 15.88
C ILE A 88 0.41 -12.86 16.78
N LEU A 89 -0.30 -12.83 17.90
CA LEU A 89 -0.11 -11.81 18.93
C LEU A 89 0.87 -12.30 19.97
N CYS A 90 1.79 -11.39 20.33
CA CYS A 90 2.81 -11.61 21.34
C CYS A 90 2.82 -10.45 22.33
N VAL A 91 3.24 -10.72 23.54
CA VAL A 91 3.54 -9.72 24.56
C VAL A 91 5.01 -9.80 24.92
N LEU A 92 5.69 -8.67 24.95
CA LEU A 92 7.04 -8.54 25.48
C LEU A 92 6.96 -8.00 26.91
N GLU A 93 7.45 -8.78 27.87
CA GLU A 93 7.61 -8.36 29.27
C GLU A 93 8.88 -7.49 29.45
N PRO A 94 8.97 -6.69 30.52
CA PRO A 94 10.16 -5.88 30.84
C PRO A 94 11.44 -6.71 31.01
N THR A 95 11.30 -7.99 31.32
CA THR A 95 12.39 -8.96 31.43
C THR A 95 13.01 -9.35 30.08
N GLY A 96 12.37 -8.95 28.98
CA GLY A 96 12.71 -9.39 27.62
C GLY A 96 12.07 -10.72 27.21
N LYS A 97 11.22 -11.30 28.07
CA LYS A 97 10.50 -12.54 27.77
C LYS A 97 9.33 -12.26 26.83
N GLU A 98 9.25 -13.02 25.74
CA GLU A 98 8.10 -13.02 24.84
C GLU A 98 7.07 -14.07 25.27
N ILE A 99 5.79 -13.68 25.27
CA ILE A 99 4.64 -14.56 25.53
C ILE A 99 3.76 -14.54 24.28
N VAL A 100 3.55 -15.72 23.68
CA VAL A 100 2.57 -15.88 22.58
C VAL A 100 1.18 -16.01 23.20
N ILE A 101 0.24 -15.16 22.77
CA ILE A 101 -1.12 -15.13 23.32
C ILE A 101 -2.20 -15.63 22.35
N THR A 102 -1.86 -15.79 21.07
CA THR A 102 -2.74 -16.44 20.09
C THR A 102 -2.05 -17.66 19.47
N PRO A 103 -2.80 -18.74 19.19
CA PRO A 103 -2.22 -19.98 18.70
C PRO A 103 -1.95 -19.96 17.19
N GLY A 104 -1.03 -20.81 16.74
CA GLY A 104 -0.99 -21.38 15.41
C GLY A 104 -0.19 -20.62 14.36
N ALA A 105 0.49 -21.40 13.51
CA ALA A 105 1.36 -20.91 12.44
C ALA A 105 0.59 -20.42 11.18
N GLU A 106 -0.68 -20.81 11.02
CA GLU A 106 -1.51 -20.47 9.85
C GLU A 106 -2.69 -19.56 10.23
N VAL A 107 -2.57 -18.81 11.31
CA VAL A 107 -3.62 -17.96 11.87
C VAL A 107 -3.30 -16.50 11.60
N GLN A 108 -4.31 -15.74 11.22
CA GLN A 108 -4.26 -14.28 11.18
C GLN A 108 -5.04 -13.73 12.38
N THR A 109 -4.40 -12.88 13.16
CA THR A 109 -5.04 -12.16 14.26
C THR A 109 -4.90 -10.65 14.05
N LEU A 110 -6.01 -9.95 14.10
CA LEU A 110 -6.12 -8.51 13.87
C LEU A 110 -6.62 -7.84 15.15
N VAL A 111 -5.82 -6.98 15.75
CA VAL A 111 -6.24 -6.17 16.89
C VAL A 111 -6.99 -4.94 16.40
N HIS A 112 -8.12 -4.64 17.03
CA HIS A 112 -9.04 -3.59 16.61
C HIS A 112 -9.08 -2.37 17.52
N GLY A 113 -8.79 -2.55 18.82
CA GLY A 113 -8.81 -1.47 19.78
C GLY A 113 -8.97 -1.95 21.21
N TRP A 114 -9.08 -1.00 22.11
CA TRP A 114 -9.18 -1.20 23.55
C TRP A 114 -10.57 -0.88 24.09
N SER A 115 -10.95 -1.53 25.20
CA SER A 115 -12.06 -1.07 26.03
C SER A 115 -11.75 0.31 26.63
N LEU A 116 -12.78 1.09 26.95
CA LEU A 116 -12.59 2.42 27.54
C LEU A 116 -11.75 2.41 28.82
N ASP A 117 -11.89 1.36 29.64
CA ASP A 117 -11.13 1.18 30.87
C ASP A 117 -9.72 0.63 30.66
N GLN A 118 -9.34 0.32 29.40
CA GLN A 118 -8.05 -0.25 29.00
C GLN A 118 -7.72 -1.62 29.63
N ARG A 119 -8.70 -2.28 30.28
CA ARG A 119 -8.51 -3.60 30.89
C ARG A 119 -8.65 -4.75 29.92
N SER A 120 -9.15 -4.46 28.72
CA SER A 120 -9.35 -5.45 27.67
C SER A 120 -9.07 -4.85 26.30
N PHE A 121 -8.74 -5.70 25.36
CA PHE A 121 -8.67 -5.34 23.93
C PHE A 121 -9.47 -6.30 23.08
N PHE A 122 -9.84 -5.84 21.89
CA PHE A 122 -10.63 -6.62 20.93
C PHE A 122 -9.74 -7.06 19.79
N ALA A 123 -9.84 -8.34 19.44
CA ALA A 123 -9.13 -8.88 18.29
C ALA A 123 -9.99 -9.93 17.58
N SER A 124 -9.90 -9.96 16.25
CA SER A 124 -10.49 -11.02 15.47
C SER A 124 -9.42 -12.00 14.98
N THR A 125 -9.79 -13.28 14.93
CA THR A 125 -8.89 -14.34 14.48
C THR A 125 -9.63 -15.34 13.60
N ASN A 126 -8.92 -15.88 12.61
CA ASN A 126 -9.44 -16.90 11.69
C ASN A 126 -9.03 -18.34 12.09
N GLU A 127 -8.71 -18.57 13.36
CA GLU A 127 -8.23 -19.87 13.86
C GLU A 127 -9.20 -21.03 13.67
N ARG A 128 -10.52 -20.76 13.74
CA ARG A 128 -11.57 -21.78 13.57
C ARG A 128 -11.80 -22.13 12.09
N ASP A 129 -11.77 -21.13 11.24
CA ASP A 129 -11.93 -21.26 9.79
C ASP A 129 -11.12 -20.14 9.12
N GLN A 130 -10.12 -20.51 8.32
CA GLN A 130 -9.23 -19.55 7.65
C GLN A 130 -9.95 -18.50 6.77
N ARG A 131 -11.24 -18.71 6.47
CA ARG A 131 -12.07 -17.79 5.69
C ARG A 131 -12.83 -16.79 6.55
N LEU A 132 -13.02 -17.05 7.86
CA LEU A 132 -13.93 -16.35 8.75
C LEU A 132 -13.17 -15.83 9.97
N TYR A 133 -13.51 -14.64 10.40
CA TYR A 133 -12.86 -13.99 11.54
C TYR A 133 -13.83 -13.88 12.71
N ASP A 134 -13.62 -14.70 13.75
CA ASP A 134 -14.34 -14.59 15.01
C ASP A 134 -13.78 -13.45 15.85
N LEU A 135 -14.65 -12.65 16.48
CA LEU A 135 -14.26 -11.54 17.34
C LEU A 135 -14.20 -11.97 18.80
N TYR A 136 -13.08 -11.69 19.45
CA TYR A 136 -12.83 -11.96 20.86
C TYR A 136 -12.51 -10.69 21.63
N LYS A 137 -12.89 -10.68 22.91
CA LYS A 137 -12.41 -9.74 23.92
C LYS A 137 -11.35 -10.45 24.77
N PHE A 138 -10.15 -9.87 24.84
CA PHE A 138 -9.01 -10.37 25.63
C PHE A 138 -8.82 -9.51 26.86
N GLU A 139 -8.65 -10.14 28.03
CA GLU A 139 -8.24 -9.46 29.26
C GLU A 139 -6.75 -9.10 29.19
N ALA A 140 -6.38 -7.85 29.44
CA ALA A 140 -5.02 -7.34 29.24
C ALA A 140 -3.96 -7.95 30.18
N LEU A 141 -4.36 -8.45 31.34
CA LEU A 141 -3.42 -9.02 32.35
C LEU A 141 -3.30 -10.54 32.28
N THR A 142 -4.41 -11.22 32.01
CA THR A 142 -4.46 -12.69 32.04
C THR A 142 -4.41 -13.32 30.66
N PHE A 143 -4.65 -12.52 29.62
CA PHE A 143 -4.82 -12.91 28.23
C PHE A 143 -5.97 -13.92 28.01
N LYS A 144 -6.83 -14.11 29.03
CA LYS A 144 -8.06 -14.88 28.88
C LYS A 144 -8.95 -14.17 27.87
N ARG A 145 -9.58 -14.94 26.99
CA ARG A 145 -10.44 -14.39 25.95
C ARG A 145 -11.87 -14.92 26.04
N ARG A 146 -12.80 -14.06 25.69
CA ARG A 146 -14.23 -14.38 25.56
C ARG A 146 -14.65 -14.09 24.12
N LEU A 147 -15.39 -15.04 23.53
CA LEU A 147 -16.00 -14.86 22.23
C LEU A 147 -17.09 -13.79 22.30
N ILE A 148 -17.04 -12.80 21.42
CA ILE A 148 -18.05 -11.74 21.27
C ILE A 148 -18.94 -12.02 20.06
N TYR A 149 -18.34 -12.41 18.93
CA TYR A 149 -19.06 -12.71 17.70
C TYR A 149 -18.43 -13.94 17.03
N LYS A 150 -19.27 -14.95 16.73
CA LYS A 150 -18.88 -16.12 15.96
C LYS A 150 -19.28 -15.92 14.51
N ALA A 151 -18.31 -15.78 13.63
CA ALA A 151 -18.56 -15.51 12.23
C ALA A 151 -19.15 -16.73 11.51
N THR A 152 -20.29 -16.54 10.88
CA THR A 152 -20.94 -17.51 9.97
C THR A 152 -20.75 -17.13 8.51
N GLU A 153 -20.47 -15.85 8.27
CA GLU A 153 -20.20 -15.24 6.98
C GLU A 153 -18.99 -14.30 7.08
N LYS A 154 -18.54 -13.79 5.95
CA LYS A 154 -17.40 -12.89 5.90
C LYS A 154 -17.82 -11.46 6.21
N PHE A 155 -17.69 -11.07 7.46
CA PHE A 155 -17.83 -9.71 7.93
C PHE A 155 -16.46 -9.12 8.24
N TYR A 156 -16.31 -7.82 7.99
CA TYR A 156 -15.15 -7.03 8.34
C TYR A 156 -15.49 -6.15 9.54
N PHE A 157 -14.75 -6.30 10.63
CA PHE A 157 -14.93 -5.46 11.81
C PHE A 157 -14.71 -3.98 11.46
N CYS A 158 -15.57 -3.10 11.95
CA CYS A 158 -15.45 -1.65 11.84
C CYS A 158 -15.15 -0.99 13.18
N SER A 159 -16.04 -1.12 14.15
CA SER A 159 -15.85 -0.59 15.50
C SER A 159 -16.76 -1.28 16.52
N ILE A 160 -16.50 -1.02 17.81
CA ILE A 160 -17.34 -1.43 18.93
C ILE A 160 -17.84 -0.17 19.65
N SER A 161 -19.09 -0.20 20.16
CA SER A 161 -19.63 0.91 20.95
C SER A 161 -18.86 1.08 22.27
N PRO A 162 -18.75 2.31 22.80
CA PRO A 162 -18.05 2.56 24.07
C PRO A 162 -18.56 1.73 25.25
N ASP A 163 -19.85 1.42 25.28
CA ASP A 163 -20.49 0.56 26.30
C ASP A 163 -20.44 -0.94 25.98
N GLU A 164 -19.76 -1.32 24.87
CA GLU A 164 -19.56 -2.69 24.39
C GLU A 164 -20.84 -3.47 24.07
N LYS A 165 -21.99 -2.80 23.94
CA LYS A 165 -23.27 -3.46 23.62
C LYS A 165 -23.42 -3.77 22.13
N TYR A 166 -22.77 -2.97 21.28
CA TYR A 166 -22.92 -3.05 19.83
C TYR A 166 -21.57 -3.16 19.13
N VAL A 167 -21.54 -3.93 18.04
CA VAL A 167 -20.40 -4.02 17.13
C VAL A 167 -20.85 -3.64 15.73
N LEU A 168 -20.08 -2.80 15.05
CA LEU A 168 -20.27 -2.49 13.64
C LEU A 168 -19.40 -3.38 12.78
N PHE A 169 -20.02 -3.94 11.76
CA PHE A 169 -19.37 -4.71 10.72
C PHE A 169 -19.68 -4.15 9.34
N ALA A 170 -18.77 -4.35 8.40
CA ALA A 170 -19.06 -4.16 6.98
C ALA A 170 -19.11 -5.53 6.29
N LYS A 171 -20.06 -5.68 5.36
CA LYS A 171 -20.15 -6.85 4.48
C LYS A 171 -20.13 -6.37 3.04
N SER A 172 -19.28 -6.98 2.22
CA SER A 172 -19.16 -6.65 0.81
C SER A 172 -19.70 -7.81 -0.03
N ASP A 173 -20.66 -7.52 -0.88
CA ASP A 173 -21.16 -8.49 -1.85
C ASP A 173 -20.41 -8.43 -3.18
N ARG A 174 -19.86 -7.24 -3.51
CA ARG A 174 -19.01 -6.97 -4.66
C ARG A 174 -17.89 -6.00 -4.28
N LYS A 175 -16.95 -5.78 -5.17
CA LYS A 175 -15.83 -4.87 -4.90
C LYS A 175 -16.26 -3.40 -4.70
N ALA A 176 -17.31 -2.97 -5.36
CA ALA A 176 -17.85 -1.62 -5.31
C ALA A 176 -19.15 -1.51 -4.50
N ASP A 177 -19.51 -2.55 -3.76
CA ASP A 177 -20.79 -2.69 -3.09
C ASP A 177 -20.61 -3.28 -1.70
N SER A 178 -21.08 -2.58 -0.66
CA SER A 178 -21.02 -3.06 0.73
C SER A 178 -22.00 -2.33 1.63
N ASP A 179 -22.43 -3.02 2.67
CA ASP A 179 -23.31 -2.51 3.71
C ASP A 179 -22.69 -2.54 5.09
N ILE A 180 -23.17 -1.63 5.96
CA ILE A 180 -22.87 -1.61 7.38
C ILE A 180 -23.94 -2.35 8.17
N PHE A 181 -23.47 -3.19 9.08
CA PHE A 181 -24.30 -3.99 9.96
C PHE A 181 -24.03 -3.65 11.43
N LEU A 182 -25.09 -3.58 12.21
CA LEU A 182 -25.04 -3.46 13.67
C LEU A 182 -25.33 -4.82 14.30
N TYR A 183 -24.42 -5.29 15.13
CA TYR A 183 -24.59 -6.51 15.91
C TYR A 183 -24.86 -6.16 17.38
N ASP A 184 -26.01 -6.60 17.92
CA ASP A 184 -26.34 -6.52 19.35
C ASP A 184 -25.70 -7.71 20.08
N VAL A 185 -24.69 -7.44 20.92
CA VAL A 185 -23.93 -8.47 21.63
C VAL A 185 -24.78 -9.26 22.62
N SER A 186 -25.81 -8.62 23.20
CA SER A 186 -26.67 -9.24 24.22
C SER A 186 -27.75 -10.14 23.63
N ARG A 187 -28.26 -9.78 22.44
CA ARG A 187 -29.32 -10.50 21.73
C ARG A 187 -28.78 -11.46 20.68
N GLU A 188 -27.50 -11.31 20.33
CA GLU A 188 -26.86 -12.02 19.21
C GLU A 188 -27.59 -11.78 17.87
N GLU A 189 -28.13 -10.57 17.69
CA GLU A 189 -28.89 -10.18 16.50
C GLU A 189 -28.07 -9.23 15.59
N MET A 190 -28.20 -9.40 14.27
CA MET A 190 -27.56 -8.60 13.25
C MET A 190 -28.61 -7.79 12.48
N LYS A 191 -28.41 -6.46 12.37
CA LYS A 191 -29.27 -5.55 11.61
C LYS A 191 -28.47 -4.81 10.56
N CYS A 192 -28.92 -4.83 9.29
CA CYS A 192 -28.36 -3.97 8.26
C CYS A 192 -28.80 -2.53 8.49
N LEU A 193 -27.84 -1.58 8.48
CA LEU A 193 -28.08 -0.16 8.70
C LEU A 193 -28.15 0.63 7.39
N THR A 194 -27.55 0.14 6.31
CA THR A 194 -27.33 0.90 5.07
C THR A 194 -27.83 0.16 3.84
N ALA A 195 -28.89 -0.64 3.98
CA ALA A 195 -29.50 -1.35 2.86
C ALA A 195 -29.84 -0.38 1.71
N HIS A 196 -29.43 -0.73 0.49
CA HIS A 196 -29.58 0.12 -0.68
C HIS A 196 -29.74 -0.72 -1.96
N ASP A 197 -30.14 -0.06 -3.04
CA ASP A 197 -30.15 -0.64 -4.39
C ASP A 197 -28.91 -0.17 -5.19
N GLY A 198 -28.38 -1.06 -6.01
CA GLY A 198 -27.24 -0.77 -6.88
C GLY A 198 -25.88 -0.84 -6.20
N ASP A 199 -24.84 -0.36 -6.88
CA ASP A 199 -23.46 -0.40 -6.40
C ASP A 199 -23.16 0.81 -5.53
N VAL A 200 -23.24 0.68 -4.20
CA VAL A 200 -22.88 1.68 -3.21
C VAL A 200 -21.88 1.09 -2.22
N LEU A 201 -20.76 1.75 -2.03
CA LEU A 201 -19.77 1.39 -1.04
C LEU A 201 -20.09 2.08 0.29
N ASN A 202 -20.51 1.32 1.31
CA ASN A 202 -20.64 1.77 2.69
C ASN A 202 -19.59 1.02 3.53
N CYS A 203 -18.66 1.74 4.18
CA CYS A 203 -17.53 1.12 4.87
C CYS A 203 -16.99 1.98 6.01
N LEU A 204 -16.05 1.43 6.78
CA LEU A 204 -15.28 2.15 7.81
C LEU A 204 -16.15 2.89 8.81
N ALA A 205 -17.17 2.21 9.33
CA ALA A 205 -18.13 2.78 10.24
C ALA A 205 -17.56 2.87 11.67
N VAL A 206 -17.82 4.00 12.33
CA VAL A 206 -17.41 4.27 13.72
C VAL A 206 -18.56 4.85 14.51
N PHE A 207 -18.65 4.50 15.81
CA PHE A 207 -19.55 5.17 16.74
C PHE A 207 -19.00 6.55 17.13
N ASN A 208 -19.90 7.50 17.40
CA ASN A 208 -19.52 8.68 18.15
C ASN A 208 -19.32 8.36 19.66
N GLY A 209 -18.87 9.33 20.45
CA GLY A 209 -18.44 9.09 21.83
C GLY A 209 -19.52 8.53 22.78
N ASP A 210 -20.81 8.78 22.51
CA ASP A 210 -21.95 8.32 23.32
C ASP A 210 -22.76 7.18 22.66
N ALA A 211 -22.31 6.68 21.52
CA ALA A 211 -22.95 5.64 20.72
C ALA A 211 -24.39 5.95 20.27
N THR A 212 -24.75 7.21 20.16
CA THR A 212 -26.07 7.63 19.64
C THR A 212 -26.11 7.66 18.11
N ALA A 213 -24.96 7.74 17.48
CA ALA A 213 -24.83 7.82 16.02
C ALA A 213 -23.65 7.00 15.49
N VAL A 214 -23.78 6.61 14.22
CA VAL A 214 -22.74 5.95 13.42
C VAL A 214 -22.29 6.88 12.31
N TYR A 215 -20.98 7.10 12.21
CA TYR A 215 -20.34 7.79 11.10
C TYR A 215 -19.74 6.77 10.17
N TYR A 216 -19.98 6.86 8.88
CA TYR A 216 -19.48 5.91 7.91
C TYR A 216 -19.12 6.57 6.59
N ILE A 217 -18.22 5.95 5.87
CA ILE A 217 -17.78 6.40 4.55
C ILE A 217 -18.70 5.78 3.50
N THR A 218 -19.20 6.62 2.59
CA THR A 218 -20.10 6.19 1.50
C THR A 218 -19.79 6.92 0.20
N ASN A 219 -20.17 6.32 -0.93
CA ASN A 219 -20.22 6.99 -2.24
C ASN A 219 -21.65 7.04 -2.81
N GLU A 220 -22.67 6.91 -1.96
CA GLU A 220 -24.08 6.99 -2.37
C GLU A 220 -24.38 8.30 -3.09
N GLY A 221 -24.88 8.22 -4.33
CA GLY A 221 -25.18 9.42 -5.14
C GLY A 221 -23.96 10.29 -5.47
N SER A 222 -22.73 9.77 -5.35
CA SER A 222 -21.51 10.54 -5.58
C SER A 222 -20.42 9.67 -6.22
N ASP A 223 -19.58 10.30 -7.03
CA ASP A 223 -18.39 9.63 -7.58
C ASP A 223 -17.29 9.49 -6.53
N PHE A 224 -17.12 10.50 -5.66
CA PHE A 224 -16.18 10.46 -4.54
C PHE A 224 -16.86 10.08 -3.23
N ARG A 225 -16.09 9.43 -2.36
CA ARG A 225 -16.54 9.02 -1.03
C ARG A 225 -16.58 10.19 -0.08
N TYR A 226 -17.59 10.18 0.80
CA TYR A 226 -17.84 11.22 1.80
C TYR A 226 -18.32 10.59 3.11
N VAL A 227 -18.46 11.39 4.18
CA VAL A 227 -18.93 10.92 5.49
C VAL A 227 -20.41 11.19 5.65
N LYS A 228 -21.18 10.16 6.01
CA LYS A 228 -22.54 10.26 6.54
C LYS A 228 -22.55 10.00 8.04
N ARG A 229 -23.46 10.66 8.74
CA ARG A 229 -23.87 10.41 10.11
C ARG A 229 -25.26 9.78 10.07
N LEU A 230 -25.39 8.59 10.66
CA LEU A 230 -26.68 7.90 10.87
C LEU A 230 -27.04 8.01 12.34
N ASP A 231 -28.18 8.59 12.65
CA ASP A 231 -28.76 8.62 13.99
C ASP A 231 -29.41 7.27 14.30
N LEU A 232 -28.99 6.61 15.36
CA LEU A 232 -29.45 5.25 15.67
C LEU A 232 -30.87 5.19 16.21
N ALA A 233 -31.39 6.28 16.79
CA ALA A 233 -32.75 6.34 17.32
C ALA A 233 -33.78 6.62 16.23
N SER A 234 -33.53 7.62 15.38
CA SER A 234 -34.44 8.00 14.30
C SER A 234 -34.24 7.18 13.01
N GLY A 235 -33.03 6.66 12.78
CA GLY A 235 -32.64 6.03 11.52
C GLY A 235 -32.35 7.02 10.40
N GLU A 236 -32.36 8.33 10.68
CA GLU A 236 -32.06 9.36 9.69
C GLU A 236 -30.57 9.49 9.43
N SER A 237 -30.19 9.63 8.16
CA SER A 237 -28.79 9.83 7.77
C SER A 237 -28.57 11.19 7.12
N THR A 238 -27.49 11.89 7.51
CA THR A 238 -27.10 13.20 7.00
C THR A 238 -25.65 13.20 6.51
N CYS A 239 -25.37 13.96 5.45
CA CYS A 239 -24.00 14.20 5.02
C CYS A 239 -23.32 15.19 5.96
N VAL A 240 -22.19 14.81 6.56
CA VAL A 240 -21.44 15.65 7.50
C VAL A 240 -20.08 16.12 6.99
N GLU A 241 -19.54 15.48 5.96
CA GLU A 241 -18.29 15.91 5.36
C GLU A 241 -18.17 15.45 3.91
N LYS A 242 -17.81 16.38 3.01
CA LYS A 242 -17.37 16.14 1.64
C LYS A 242 -15.99 16.78 1.41
N ALA A 243 -15.23 16.22 0.46
CA ALA A 243 -13.95 16.77 0.02
C ALA A 243 -13.92 16.87 -1.51
N SER A 244 -12.86 17.45 -2.06
CA SER A 244 -12.59 17.49 -3.52
C SER A 244 -12.33 16.10 -4.12
N GLY A 245 -11.97 15.14 -3.27
CA GLY A 245 -11.75 13.74 -3.59
C GLY A 245 -12.37 12.83 -2.53
N ASP A 246 -11.79 11.65 -2.38
CA ASP A 246 -12.28 10.67 -1.42
C ASP A 246 -11.99 11.05 0.03
N VAL A 247 -12.99 11.03 0.91
CA VAL A 247 -12.71 10.86 2.34
C VAL A 247 -12.29 9.41 2.54
N ALA A 248 -11.03 9.22 2.91
CA ALA A 248 -10.42 7.88 2.99
C ALA A 248 -10.86 7.10 4.22
N TRP A 249 -10.85 7.76 5.39
CA TRP A 249 -11.43 7.27 6.66
C TRP A 249 -11.64 8.41 7.64
N THR A 250 -12.45 8.14 8.66
CA THR A 250 -12.68 9.04 9.80
C THR A 250 -12.72 8.23 11.09
N PHE A 251 -12.33 8.85 12.21
CA PHE A 251 -12.40 8.24 13.54
C PHE A 251 -12.49 9.32 14.61
N PHE A 252 -12.94 8.94 15.81
CA PHE A 252 -13.02 9.83 16.98
C PHE A 252 -11.82 9.64 17.91
N SER A 253 -11.43 10.74 18.57
CA SER A 253 -10.51 10.67 19.71
C SER A 253 -11.15 9.87 20.85
N PRO A 254 -10.33 9.26 21.76
CA PRO A 254 -10.85 8.47 22.87
C PRO A 254 -11.83 9.22 23.79
N ASP A 255 -11.68 10.53 23.91
CA ASP A 255 -12.57 11.43 24.66
C ASP A 255 -13.83 11.87 23.90
N GLY A 256 -13.96 11.46 22.63
CA GLY A 256 -15.08 11.82 21.75
C GLY A 256 -15.12 13.28 21.28
N ARG A 257 -14.20 14.14 21.73
CA ARG A 257 -14.21 15.58 21.42
C ARG A 257 -13.78 15.90 19.99
N ARG A 258 -12.87 15.07 19.44
CA ARG A 258 -12.32 15.32 18.11
C ARG A 258 -12.65 14.18 17.17
N ARG A 259 -13.07 14.56 15.97
CA ARG A 259 -13.15 13.63 14.84
C ARG A 259 -12.06 13.97 13.84
N ILE A 260 -11.29 13.00 13.45
CA ILE A 260 -10.18 13.15 12.51
C ILE A 260 -10.57 12.47 11.21
N SER A 261 -10.40 13.18 10.10
CA SER A 261 -10.69 12.66 8.76
C SER A 261 -9.47 12.81 7.86
N PHE A 262 -9.24 11.81 7.04
CA PHE A 262 -8.23 11.84 6.00
C PHE A 262 -8.89 11.95 4.63
N CYS A 263 -8.45 12.94 3.86
CA CYS A 263 -9.00 13.22 2.54
C CYS A 263 -7.91 13.03 1.48
N ASP A 264 -8.19 12.20 0.49
CA ASP A 264 -7.33 11.98 -0.67
C ASP A 264 -7.71 12.97 -1.77
N ASP A 265 -6.77 13.78 -2.20
CA ASP A 265 -6.96 14.71 -3.30
C ASP A 265 -6.56 14.04 -4.63
N PRO A 266 -7.45 13.92 -5.62
CA PRO A 266 -7.16 13.30 -6.90
C PRO A 266 -6.21 14.14 -7.77
N TYR A 267 -6.18 15.47 -7.57
CA TYR A 267 -5.39 16.39 -8.38
C TYR A 267 -3.95 16.54 -7.89
N THR A 268 -3.75 16.58 -6.57
CA THR A 268 -2.42 16.66 -5.97
C THR A 268 -1.85 15.31 -5.60
N THR A 269 -2.68 14.27 -5.57
CA THR A 269 -2.38 12.93 -5.06
C THR A 269 -1.86 12.91 -3.62
N LEU A 270 -2.02 14.02 -2.90
CA LEU A 270 -1.70 14.14 -1.48
C LEU A 270 -2.88 13.72 -0.62
N ARG A 271 -2.57 13.36 0.60
CA ARG A 271 -3.54 13.09 1.65
C ARG A 271 -3.47 14.15 2.73
N SER A 272 -4.55 14.88 2.94
CA SER A 272 -4.69 15.84 4.02
C SER A 272 -5.38 15.21 5.23
N MET A 273 -5.10 15.76 6.41
CA MET A 273 -5.76 15.44 7.66
C MET A 273 -6.56 16.64 8.13
N LYS A 274 -7.86 16.45 8.35
CA LYS A 274 -8.76 17.44 8.95
C LYS A 274 -9.09 17.03 10.37
N ILE A 275 -9.10 17.98 11.27
CA ILE A 275 -9.44 17.82 12.67
C ILE A 275 -10.71 18.62 12.94
N HIS A 276 -11.78 17.91 13.26
CA HIS A 276 -13.07 18.48 13.64
C HIS A 276 -13.17 18.49 15.15
N ASP A 277 -13.45 19.64 15.73
CA ASP A 277 -13.83 19.78 17.13
C ASP A 277 -15.35 19.64 17.23
N GLU A 278 -15.82 18.50 17.74
CA GLU A 278 -17.25 18.17 17.77
C GLU A 278 -18.03 19.01 18.81
N GLU A 279 -17.35 19.67 19.74
CA GLU A 279 -17.95 20.53 20.73
C GLU A 279 -18.21 21.95 20.18
N THR A 280 -17.25 22.49 19.44
CA THR A 280 -17.34 23.84 18.87
C THR A 280 -17.80 23.85 17.41
N GLY A 281 -17.79 22.71 16.73
CA GLY A 281 -18.07 22.58 15.30
C GLY A 281 -16.94 23.15 14.41
N SER A 282 -15.81 23.54 14.97
CA SER A 282 -14.69 24.09 14.20
C SER A 282 -13.90 22.99 13.50
N VAL A 283 -13.35 23.32 12.31
CA VAL A 283 -12.52 22.42 11.51
C VAL A 283 -11.21 23.10 11.20
N PHE A 284 -10.09 22.40 11.41
CA PHE A 284 -8.77 22.94 11.09
C PHE A 284 -7.82 21.86 10.55
N THR A 285 -6.74 22.29 9.93
CA THR A 285 -5.63 21.46 9.44
C THR A 285 -4.34 21.89 10.12
N LEU A 286 -3.35 21.01 10.16
CA LEU A 286 -2.03 21.35 10.70
C LEU A 286 -1.23 22.12 9.65
N SER A 287 -0.66 23.26 10.05
CA SER A 287 0.16 24.11 9.19
C SER A 287 1.55 23.50 8.91
N GLY A 288 2.12 23.82 7.75
CA GLY A 288 3.47 23.37 7.36
C GLY A 288 3.53 21.97 6.76
N PHE A 289 2.38 21.43 6.31
CA PHE A 289 2.29 20.11 5.67
C PHE A 289 1.57 20.15 4.31
N ASP A 290 1.44 21.31 3.70
CA ASP A 290 0.68 21.50 2.46
C ASP A 290 1.29 20.74 1.26
N ASP A 291 2.59 20.45 1.31
CA ASP A 291 3.36 19.68 0.31
C ASP A 291 3.55 18.20 0.69
N ARG A 292 2.91 17.72 1.76
CA ARG A 292 3.08 16.39 2.33
C ARG A 292 1.78 15.63 2.48
N SER A 293 1.87 14.31 2.30
CA SER A 293 0.78 13.40 2.67
C SER A 293 0.84 13.09 4.17
N LEU A 294 -0.29 13.26 4.86
CA LEU A 294 -0.46 12.90 6.26
C LEU A 294 -1.13 11.54 6.36
N ASN A 295 -0.60 10.66 7.21
CA ASN A 295 -1.07 9.29 7.33
C ASN A 295 -1.11 8.83 8.79
N CYS A 296 -1.97 7.87 9.09
CA CYS A 296 -1.97 7.09 10.34
C CYS A 296 -1.93 7.98 11.60
N ALA A 297 -2.98 8.73 11.88
CA ALA A 297 -3.05 9.49 13.12
C ALA A 297 -3.60 8.66 14.28
N VAL A 298 -3.05 8.91 15.46
CA VAL A 298 -3.56 8.41 16.76
C VAL A 298 -3.61 9.58 17.73
N VAL A 299 -4.77 9.78 18.36
CA VAL A 299 -4.93 10.77 19.44
C VAL A 299 -4.60 10.11 20.77
N SER A 300 -3.86 10.82 21.63
CA SER A 300 -3.57 10.36 22.99
C SER A 300 -4.85 10.27 23.82
N ARG A 301 -4.82 9.49 24.90
CA ARG A 301 -6.00 9.23 25.75
C ARG A 301 -6.57 10.51 26.39
N SER A 302 -5.70 11.42 26.79
CA SER A 302 -6.11 12.73 27.32
C SER A 302 -6.76 13.65 26.28
N GLY A 303 -6.65 13.31 24.99
CA GLY A 303 -7.02 14.18 23.88
C GLY A 303 -6.03 15.32 23.62
N ARG A 304 -4.92 15.40 24.39
CA ARG A 304 -3.95 16.50 24.27
C ARG A 304 -3.08 16.39 23.03
N HIS A 305 -2.63 15.18 22.67
CA HIS A 305 -1.69 14.97 21.58
C HIS A 305 -2.31 14.22 20.42
N VAL A 306 -1.88 14.53 19.20
CA VAL A 306 -2.07 13.68 18.03
C VAL A 306 -0.71 13.34 17.43
N ALA A 307 -0.42 12.06 17.30
CA ALA A 307 0.77 11.56 16.59
C ALA A 307 0.36 11.07 15.19
N PHE A 308 1.17 11.37 14.19
CA PHE A 308 0.89 11.05 12.78
C PHE A 308 2.17 10.92 11.96
N TYR A 309 2.07 10.32 10.78
CA TYR A 309 3.15 10.30 9.80
C TYR A 309 2.93 11.37 8.74
N ALA A 310 4.04 12.04 8.36
CA ALA A 310 4.06 12.95 7.22
C ALA A 310 5.18 12.57 6.26
N GLU A 311 4.88 12.52 4.96
CA GLU A 311 5.83 12.20 3.90
C GLU A 311 5.68 13.13 2.70
N GLY A 312 6.79 13.41 2.01
CA GLY A 312 6.84 14.12 0.73
C GLY A 312 7.92 13.48 -0.15
N ASP A 313 8.03 13.88 -1.41
CA ASP A 313 8.96 13.24 -2.37
C ASP A 313 10.42 13.22 -1.90
N ARG A 314 10.86 14.25 -1.18
CA ARG A 314 12.21 14.37 -0.62
C ARG A 314 12.30 14.05 0.88
N SER A 315 11.19 13.70 1.49
CA SER A 315 11.09 13.37 2.92
C SER A 315 10.38 12.06 3.09
N PRO A 316 11.07 10.98 3.42
CA PRO A 316 10.42 9.73 3.78
C PRO A 316 9.42 9.93 4.92
N GLY A 317 8.51 8.99 5.11
CA GLY A 317 7.56 9.06 6.20
C GLY A 317 8.27 9.21 7.55
N ASN A 318 7.98 10.30 8.26
CA ASN A 318 8.49 10.57 9.59
C ASN A 318 7.34 10.71 10.57
N LEU A 319 7.59 10.31 11.83
CA LEU A 319 6.66 10.43 12.94
C LEU A 319 6.70 11.85 13.50
N PHE A 320 5.54 12.44 13.64
CA PHE A 320 5.31 13.76 14.25
C PHE A 320 4.33 13.63 15.40
N VAL A 321 4.42 14.54 16.36
CA VAL A 321 3.43 14.74 17.41
C VAL A 321 3.03 16.23 17.43
N HIS A 322 1.72 16.48 17.46
CA HIS A 322 1.16 17.82 17.68
C HIS A 322 0.47 17.88 19.04
N ASP A 323 0.80 18.89 19.81
CA ASP A 323 0.19 19.20 21.10
C ASP A 323 -0.90 20.26 20.89
N PHE A 324 -2.16 19.93 21.15
CA PHE A 324 -3.31 20.82 20.95
C PHE A 324 -3.35 22.00 21.94
N GLU A 325 -2.69 21.89 23.10
CA GLU A 325 -2.61 22.97 24.08
C GLU A 325 -1.60 24.04 23.67
N THR A 326 -0.37 23.59 23.36
CA THR A 326 0.71 24.51 22.98
C THR A 326 0.68 24.87 21.49
N ARG A 327 -0.04 24.09 20.68
CA ARG A 327 -0.11 24.19 19.21
C ARG A 327 1.23 23.96 18.50
N PHE A 328 2.18 23.35 19.18
CA PHE A 328 3.46 22.97 18.55
C PHE A 328 3.41 21.58 17.95
N THR A 329 4.08 21.45 16.80
CA THR A 329 4.29 20.15 16.14
C THR A 329 5.78 19.83 16.17
N THR A 330 6.13 18.67 16.72
CA THR A 330 7.49 18.18 16.84
C THR A 330 7.71 16.97 15.94
N GLN A 331 8.78 16.98 15.14
CA GLN A 331 9.24 15.81 14.40
C GLN A 331 10.02 14.90 15.35
N LEU A 332 9.60 13.63 15.45
CA LEU A 332 10.24 12.67 16.37
C LEU A 332 11.25 11.75 15.68
N THR A 333 11.14 11.52 14.37
CA THR A 333 12.04 10.61 13.65
C THR A 333 12.67 11.29 12.45
N GLU A 334 13.87 10.82 12.06
CA GLU A 334 14.52 11.16 10.81
C GLU A 334 14.89 9.85 10.10
N SER A 335 14.08 9.46 9.13
CA SER A 335 14.16 8.14 8.50
C SER A 335 15.01 8.10 7.24
N LEU A 336 15.29 9.26 6.59
CA LEU A 336 16.17 9.31 5.43
C LEU A 336 17.58 8.83 5.81
N ASN A 337 18.16 7.97 4.99
CA ASN A 337 19.55 7.57 5.16
C ASN A 337 20.46 8.82 5.12
N ARG A 338 21.29 8.97 6.13
CA ARG A 338 22.19 10.13 6.31
C ARG A 338 23.20 10.31 5.19
N ASP A 339 23.51 9.26 4.44
CA ASP A 339 24.42 9.30 3.30
C ASP A 339 23.76 9.91 2.04
N VAL A 340 22.45 10.08 2.04
CA VAL A 340 21.67 10.65 0.92
C VAL A 340 21.34 12.12 1.20
N ASP A 341 21.86 13.01 0.37
CA ASP A 341 21.52 14.44 0.44
C ASP A 341 20.11 14.66 -0.13
N ARG A 342 19.22 15.30 0.64
CA ARG A 342 17.86 15.64 0.21
C ARG A 342 17.81 16.48 -1.06
N GLN A 343 18.86 17.29 -1.31
CA GLN A 343 18.93 18.13 -2.51
C GLN A 343 19.17 17.32 -3.79
N ASP A 344 19.67 16.09 -3.67
CA ASP A 344 19.86 15.18 -4.81
C ASP A 344 18.60 14.37 -5.11
N LEU A 345 17.59 14.40 -4.22
CA LEU A 345 16.29 13.78 -4.45
C LEU A 345 15.43 14.63 -5.40
N VAL A 346 14.62 13.96 -6.21
CA VAL A 346 13.76 14.60 -7.21
C VAL A 346 12.33 14.65 -6.71
N GLU A 347 11.66 15.78 -6.89
CA GLU A 347 10.22 15.91 -6.69
C GLU A 347 9.46 15.41 -7.93
N SER A 348 8.38 14.69 -7.69
CA SER A 348 7.48 14.29 -8.76
C SER A 348 6.64 15.47 -9.24
N GLN A 349 6.41 15.52 -10.54
CA GLN A 349 5.46 16.40 -11.18
C GLN A 349 4.16 15.63 -11.39
N ILE A 350 3.03 16.25 -11.06
CA ILE A 350 1.71 15.70 -11.38
C ILE A 350 1.45 16.05 -12.84
N VAL A 351 1.17 15.03 -13.63
CA VAL A 351 0.90 15.16 -15.06
C VAL A 351 -0.26 14.26 -15.43
N SER A 352 -0.89 14.52 -16.57
CA SER A 352 -1.89 13.64 -17.15
C SER A 352 -1.73 13.57 -18.66
N PHE A 353 -2.30 12.53 -19.27
CA PHE A 353 -2.42 12.41 -20.71
C PHE A 353 -3.75 11.75 -21.07
N HIS A 354 -4.20 11.95 -22.31
CA HIS A 354 -5.39 11.26 -22.81
C HIS A 354 -5.00 9.89 -23.39
N SER A 355 -5.69 8.86 -22.94
CA SER A 355 -5.53 7.49 -23.43
C SER A 355 -6.15 7.32 -24.83
N PHE A 356 -6.10 6.12 -25.38
CA PHE A 356 -6.58 5.76 -26.72
C PHE A 356 -8.06 6.10 -26.98
N ASP A 357 -8.88 6.18 -25.93
CA ASP A 357 -10.31 6.47 -25.97
C ASP A 357 -10.68 7.87 -25.41
N GLY A 358 -9.68 8.71 -25.15
CA GLY A 358 -9.85 10.05 -24.63
C GLY A 358 -9.97 10.14 -23.10
N LEU A 359 -9.90 9.02 -22.37
CA LEU A 359 -9.88 9.04 -20.90
C LEU A 359 -8.60 9.70 -20.40
N GLU A 360 -8.73 10.68 -19.50
CA GLU A 360 -7.57 11.30 -18.86
C GLU A 360 -6.96 10.37 -17.82
N ILE A 361 -5.65 10.09 -17.94
CA ILE A 361 -4.89 9.20 -17.09
C ILE A 361 -3.95 10.00 -16.19
N PRO A 362 -4.19 10.06 -14.87
CA PRO A 362 -3.33 10.76 -13.92
C PRO A 362 -2.00 10.05 -13.72
N CYS A 363 -0.91 10.80 -13.66
CA CYS A 363 0.44 10.25 -13.55
C CYS A 363 1.33 11.09 -12.64
N LEU A 364 2.43 10.49 -12.21
CA LEU A 364 3.53 11.16 -11.55
C LEU A 364 4.79 11.01 -12.41
N LEU A 365 5.44 12.13 -12.71
CA LEU A 365 6.65 12.18 -13.53
C LEU A 365 7.85 12.60 -12.67
N TRP A 366 8.88 11.77 -12.64
CA TRP A 366 10.18 12.10 -12.05
C TRP A 366 11.20 12.30 -13.17
N ARG A 367 11.77 13.50 -13.26
CA ARG A 367 12.79 13.89 -14.23
C ARG A 367 14.15 13.94 -13.55
N PRO A 368 15.18 13.20 -13.99
CA PRO A 368 16.51 13.24 -13.41
C PRO A 368 17.12 14.63 -13.40
N HIS A 369 17.90 14.96 -12.38
CA HIS A 369 18.73 16.17 -12.39
C HIS A 369 19.66 16.16 -13.60
N GLY A 370 19.86 17.32 -14.21
CA GLY A 370 20.75 17.47 -15.37
C GLY A 370 20.19 17.00 -16.72
N THR A 371 18.95 16.49 -16.76
CA THR A 371 18.28 16.19 -18.04
C THR A 371 18.06 17.48 -18.83
N THR A 372 18.67 17.59 -20.02
CA THR A 372 18.50 18.73 -20.92
C THR A 372 17.30 18.52 -21.85
N GLU A 373 16.75 19.60 -22.40
CA GLU A 373 15.61 19.53 -23.33
C GLU A 373 15.94 18.78 -24.65
N THR A 374 17.22 18.74 -25.02
CA THR A 374 17.73 18.02 -26.19
C THR A 374 18.30 16.64 -25.83
N GLY A 375 18.27 16.27 -24.53
CA GLY A 375 18.73 14.97 -24.06
C GLY A 375 17.90 13.82 -24.61
N ARG A 376 18.45 12.63 -24.56
CA ARG A 376 17.79 11.38 -24.96
C ARG A 376 17.87 10.40 -23.78
N ALA A 377 17.13 10.69 -22.71
CA ALA A 377 17.13 9.86 -21.50
C ALA A 377 16.33 8.57 -21.70
N PRO A 378 16.78 7.43 -21.17
CA PRO A 378 15.94 6.24 -21.08
C PRO A 378 14.79 6.49 -20.09
N ALA A 379 13.68 5.75 -20.24
CA ALA A 379 12.54 5.95 -19.35
C ALA A 379 11.91 4.63 -18.87
N LEU A 380 11.26 4.72 -17.70
CA LEU A 380 10.50 3.65 -17.09
C LEU A 380 9.02 4.05 -17.01
N VAL A 381 8.14 3.23 -17.57
CA VAL A 381 6.71 3.24 -17.27
C VAL A 381 6.52 2.37 -16.03
N TRP A 382 6.30 3.03 -14.89
CA TRP A 382 6.14 2.37 -13.60
C TRP A 382 4.67 2.07 -13.31
N VAL A 383 4.33 0.79 -13.18
CA VAL A 383 2.96 0.32 -13.01
C VAL A 383 2.75 -0.22 -11.60
N HIS A 384 1.76 0.33 -10.89
CA HIS A 384 1.42 -0.14 -9.54
C HIS A 384 0.66 -1.47 -9.55
N GLY A 385 0.71 -2.17 -8.41
CA GLY A 385 -0.03 -3.41 -8.18
C GLY A 385 -1.48 -3.20 -7.75
N GLY A 386 -2.13 -4.27 -7.35
CA GLY A 386 -3.52 -4.31 -6.91
C GLY A 386 -4.24 -5.54 -7.45
N PRO A 387 -5.06 -5.45 -8.54
CA PRO A 387 -5.49 -4.26 -9.27
C PRO A 387 -6.28 -3.28 -8.39
N GLY A 388 -6.19 -2.00 -8.70
CA GLY A 388 -6.87 -0.94 -7.96
C GLY A 388 -6.00 -0.30 -6.87
N GLY A 389 -4.66 -0.41 -6.94
CA GLY A 389 -3.74 0.45 -6.22
C GLY A 389 -3.74 1.87 -6.77
N ARG A 390 -2.81 2.70 -6.31
CA ARG A 390 -2.46 3.99 -6.93
C ARG A 390 -1.04 4.40 -6.57
N LEU A 391 -0.46 5.25 -7.38
CA LEU A 391 0.75 6.00 -7.07
C LEU A 391 0.37 7.38 -6.55
N THR A 392 1.02 7.79 -5.48
CA THR A 392 0.82 9.08 -4.82
C THR A 392 2.15 9.79 -4.65
N LYS A 393 2.14 11.12 -4.52
CA LYS A 393 3.30 11.87 -4.04
C LYS A 393 3.78 11.29 -2.70
N GLY A 394 5.06 11.35 -2.48
CA GLY A 394 5.75 10.82 -1.30
C GLY A 394 7.04 10.11 -1.67
N TYR A 395 7.91 9.91 -0.71
CA TYR A 395 9.22 9.30 -0.92
C TYR A 395 9.10 7.88 -1.46
N LYS A 396 9.70 7.64 -2.60
CA LYS A 396 9.76 6.34 -3.25
C LYS A 396 11.23 5.99 -3.51
N GLY A 397 11.95 5.47 -2.51
CA GLY A 397 13.39 5.19 -2.60
C GLY A 397 13.80 4.37 -3.83
N ARG A 398 12.95 3.43 -4.25
CA ARG A 398 13.13 2.63 -5.47
C ARG A 398 13.09 3.47 -6.74
N ILE A 399 12.14 4.41 -6.84
CA ILE A 399 12.02 5.34 -7.98
C ILE A 399 13.18 6.34 -7.93
N GLN A 400 13.47 6.92 -6.76
CA GLN A 400 14.60 7.84 -6.58
C GLN A 400 15.92 7.20 -7.03
N TYR A 401 16.12 5.90 -6.78
CA TYR A 401 17.30 5.17 -7.23
C TYR A 401 17.46 5.18 -8.75
N PHE A 402 16.41 4.81 -9.51
CA PHE A 402 16.46 4.84 -10.98
C PHE A 402 16.58 6.26 -11.53
N VAL A 403 15.88 7.21 -10.94
CA VAL A 403 15.97 8.63 -11.33
C VAL A 403 17.39 9.17 -11.11
N ASN A 404 18.02 8.83 -9.99
CA ASN A 404 19.40 9.18 -9.69
C ASN A 404 20.42 8.57 -10.68
N HIS A 405 20.05 7.44 -11.33
CA HIS A 405 20.83 6.78 -12.38
C HIS A 405 20.46 7.21 -13.81
N GLY A 406 19.69 8.31 -13.94
CA GLY A 406 19.41 8.97 -15.22
C GLY A 406 18.17 8.46 -15.97
N TYR A 407 17.32 7.63 -15.33
CA TYR A 407 16.06 7.20 -15.90
C TYR A 407 14.94 8.20 -15.60
N VAL A 408 14.23 8.65 -16.64
CA VAL A 408 12.94 9.32 -16.45
C VAL A 408 11.94 8.26 -15.99
N VAL A 409 11.16 8.54 -14.94
CA VAL A 409 10.15 7.60 -14.46
C VAL A 409 8.77 8.24 -14.57
N LEU A 410 7.87 7.58 -15.28
CA LEU A 410 6.46 7.93 -15.35
C LEU A 410 5.64 6.87 -14.60
N GLY A 411 5.13 7.24 -13.44
CA GLY A 411 4.25 6.41 -12.64
C GLY A 411 2.80 6.60 -13.09
N VAL A 412 2.21 5.54 -13.63
CA VAL A 412 0.88 5.59 -14.27
C VAL A 412 -0.20 5.14 -13.29
N ASN A 413 -1.20 5.99 -13.07
CA ASN A 413 -2.45 5.60 -12.42
C ASN A 413 -3.46 5.20 -13.52
N TYR A 414 -3.29 4.00 -14.07
CA TYR A 414 -4.15 3.47 -15.13
C TYR A 414 -5.60 3.36 -14.66
N ARG A 415 -6.57 3.31 -15.59
CA ARG A 415 -7.99 3.12 -15.24
C ARG A 415 -8.15 1.93 -14.30
N GLY A 416 -9.02 2.07 -13.30
CA GLY A 416 -9.16 1.12 -12.21
C GLY A 416 -8.33 1.45 -10.97
N SER A 417 -7.48 2.50 -10.99
CA SER A 417 -6.77 3.01 -9.82
C SER A 417 -7.76 3.68 -8.86
N TYR A 418 -7.57 3.44 -7.55
CA TYR A 418 -8.44 4.04 -6.54
C TYR A 418 -8.07 5.52 -6.27
N GLY A 419 -9.05 6.31 -5.74
CA GLY A 419 -8.83 7.71 -5.35
C GLY A 419 -9.07 8.73 -6.45
N PHE A 420 -9.54 8.28 -7.62
CA PHE A 420 -9.92 9.11 -8.77
C PHE A 420 -11.42 9.01 -9.09
N GLY A 421 -12.22 8.66 -8.08
CA GLY A 421 -13.67 8.48 -8.19
C GLY A 421 -14.11 7.06 -8.57
N LYS A 422 -15.39 6.76 -8.30
CA LYS A 422 -16.02 5.45 -8.54
C LYS A 422 -16.00 5.08 -10.03
N THR A 423 -16.27 6.03 -10.89
CA THR A 423 -16.30 5.84 -12.36
C THR A 423 -14.94 5.39 -12.86
N PHE A 424 -13.88 6.08 -12.48
CA PHE A 424 -12.50 5.73 -12.85
C PHE A 424 -12.08 4.38 -12.27
N TYR A 425 -12.43 4.12 -10.99
CA TYR A 425 -12.12 2.87 -10.30
C TYR A 425 -12.76 1.64 -10.94
N ASN A 426 -13.98 1.77 -11.49
CA ASN A 426 -14.71 0.68 -12.12
C ASN A 426 -14.40 0.52 -13.62
N ALA A 427 -13.65 1.45 -14.22
CA ALA A 427 -13.39 1.45 -15.66
C ALA A 427 -12.56 0.25 -16.16
N ASP A 428 -11.91 -0.51 -15.26
CA ASP A 428 -11.09 -1.68 -15.56
C ASP A 428 -11.80 -3.03 -15.32
N HIS A 429 -13.06 -3.04 -14.87
CA HIS A 429 -13.76 -4.29 -14.54
C HIS A 429 -13.79 -5.24 -15.75
N ARG A 430 -13.25 -6.45 -15.57
CA ARG A 430 -13.16 -7.52 -16.58
C ARG A 430 -12.42 -7.12 -17.87
N LYS A 431 -11.58 -6.07 -17.79
CA LYS A 431 -10.83 -5.52 -18.93
C LYS A 431 -9.31 -5.65 -18.76
N GLN A 432 -8.89 -6.46 -17.81
CA GLN A 432 -7.47 -6.67 -17.52
C GLN A 432 -6.74 -7.19 -18.78
N GLY A 433 -5.49 -6.76 -18.97
CA GLY A 433 -4.72 -7.09 -20.18
C GLY A 433 -5.19 -6.40 -21.48
N ARG A 434 -6.15 -5.48 -21.37
CA ARG A 434 -6.71 -4.69 -22.48
C ARG A 434 -6.63 -3.20 -22.14
N GLU A 435 -7.76 -2.53 -21.88
CA GLU A 435 -7.83 -1.07 -21.68
C GLU A 435 -6.86 -0.55 -20.60
N PRO A 436 -6.69 -1.16 -19.41
CA PRO A 436 -5.66 -0.73 -18.47
C PRO A 436 -4.23 -0.86 -19.02
N LEU A 437 -3.97 -1.87 -19.84
CA LEU A 437 -2.68 -2.05 -20.49
C LEU A 437 -2.46 -1.00 -21.58
N TRP A 438 -3.51 -0.66 -22.35
CA TRP A 438 -3.43 0.38 -23.37
C TRP A 438 -3.20 1.77 -22.78
N ASP A 439 -3.65 2.04 -21.55
CA ASP A 439 -3.25 3.24 -20.81
C ASP A 439 -1.73 3.29 -20.57
N CYS A 440 -1.12 2.14 -20.26
CA CYS A 440 0.34 2.04 -20.09
C CYS A 440 1.09 2.18 -21.42
N VAL A 441 0.51 1.73 -22.54
CA VAL A 441 1.06 1.97 -23.89
C VAL A 441 0.94 3.45 -24.26
N ALA A 442 -0.21 4.09 -24.00
CA ALA A 442 -0.40 5.52 -24.22
C ALA A 442 0.58 6.39 -23.40
N ALA A 443 0.99 5.92 -22.23
CA ALA A 443 2.01 6.57 -21.42
C ALA A 443 3.37 6.72 -22.15
N LYS A 444 3.74 5.76 -23.02
CA LYS A 444 4.93 5.87 -23.87
C LYS A 444 4.81 7.02 -24.87
N ASN A 445 3.62 7.22 -25.46
CA ASN A 445 3.39 8.33 -26.38
C ASN A 445 3.50 9.68 -25.67
N TYR A 446 3.01 9.76 -24.43
CA TYR A 446 3.22 10.93 -23.57
C TYR A 446 4.71 11.18 -23.32
N LEU A 447 5.48 10.15 -22.95
CA LEU A 447 6.93 10.27 -22.78
C LEU A 447 7.63 10.74 -24.05
N ALA A 448 7.18 10.30 -25.23
CA ALA A 448 7.69 10.77 -26.52
C ALA A 448 7.48 12.27 -26.73
N SER A 449 6.35 12.82 -26.29
CA SER A 449 6.01 14.24 -26.43
C SER A 449 6.87 15.17 -25.58
N LEU A 450 7.58 14.64 -24.57
CA LEU A 450 8.45 15.43 -23.69
C LEU A 450 9.75 15.90 -24.35
N GLY A 451 10.10 15.37 -25.52
CA GLY A 451 11.27 15.77 -26.32
C GLY A 451 12.63 15.29 -25.78
N TYR A 452 12.77 15.10 -24.48
CA TYR A 452 14.03 14.66 -23.84
C TYR A 452 14.10 13.16 -23.51
N VAL A 453 13.09 12.38 -23.90
CA VAL A 453 13.04 10.93 -23.71
C VAL A 453 13.39 10.22 -25.00
N ASP A 454 14.20 9.15 -24.92
CA ASP A 454 14.44 8.24 -26.02
C ASP A 454 13.37 7.15 -26.07
N THR A 455 12.47 7.24 -27.02
CA THR A 455 11.33 6.31 -27.17
C THR A 455 11.74 4.87 -27.50
N ALA A 456 12.96 4.67 -28.04
CA ALA A 456 13.52 3.34 -28.27
C ALA A 456 14.03 2.68 -26.98
N ARG A 457 14.16 3.45 -25.90
CA ARG A 457 14.68 3.01 -24.59
C ARG A 457 13.66 3.19 -23.47
N VAL A 458 12.39 2.86 -23.73
CA VAL A 458 11.32 2.86 -22.73
C VAL A 458 11.04 1.43 -22.27
N VAL A 459 11.07 1.21 -20.97
CA VAL A 459 10.82 -0.08 -20.32
C VAL A 459 9.56 0.01 -19.46
N ILE A 460 8.77 -1.05 -19.41
CA ILE A 460 7.67 -1.20 -18.46
C ILE A 460 8.12 -2.03 -17.27
N ILE A 461 7.82 -1.55 -16.07
CA ILE A 461 8.21 -2.19 -14.80
C ILE A 461 7.07 -2.13 -13.80
N GLY A 462 6.83 -3.22 -13.10
CA GLY A 462 5.84 -3.23 -12.03
C GLY A 462 5.99 -4.41 -11.08
N ALA A 463 5.25 -4.34 -9.96
CA ALA A 463 5.23 -5.39 -8.95
C ALA A 463 3.80 -5.93 -8.74
N SER A 464 3.68 -7.23 -8.40
CA SER A 464 2.38 -7.86 -8.20
C SER A 464 1.51 -7.74 -9.46
N PHE A 465 0.32 -7.17 -9.36
CA PHE A 465 -0.50 -6.92 -10.56
C PHE A 465 0.20 -5.98 -11.58
N GLY A 466 1.07 -5.06 -11.12
CA GLY A 466 1.93 -4.27 -12.02
C GLY A 466 2.95 -5.14 -12.77
N GLY A 467 3.43 -6.22 -12.16
CA GLY A 467 4.27 -7.24 -12.80
C GLY A 467 3.50 -8.02 -13.87
N TYR A 468 2.24 -8.41 -13.58
CA TYR A 468 1.34 -8.93 -14.60
C TYR A 468 1.21 -7.97 -15.78
N MET A 469 1.03 -6.67 -15.53
CA MET A 469 0.93 -5.66 -16.58
C MET A 469 2.21 -5.58 -17.43
N ALA A 470 3.39 -5.73 -16.80
CA ALA A 470 4.67 -5.78 -17.50
C ALA A 470 4.79 -7.03 -18.41
N LEU A 471 4.40 -8.21 -17.89
CA LEU A 471 4.34 -9.45 -18.68
C LEU A 471 3.29 -9.37 -19.80
N ALA A 472 2.12 -8.79 -19.52
CA ALA A 472 1.07 -8.58 -20.49
C ALA A 472 1.51 -7.62 -21.63
N ALA A 473 2.25 -6.56 -21.29
CA ALA A 473 2.84 -5.67 -22.28
C ALA A 473 3.82 -6.42 -23.20
N ALA A 474 4.68 -7.26 -22.62
CA ALA A 474 5.63 -8.06 -23.41
C ALA A 474 4.94 -9.07 -24.33
N ALA A 475 3.78 -9.63 -23.90
CA ALA A 475 3.06 -10.66 -24.65
C ALA A 475 2.02 -10.11 -25.64
N PHE A 476 1.37 -8.96 -25.33
CA PHE A 476 0.23 -8.45 -26.10
C PHE A 476 0.54 -7.17 -26.90
N CYS A 477 1.61 -6.46 -26.52
CA CYS A 477 1.99 -5.19 -27.13
C CYS A 477 3.40 -5.31 -27.75
N GLU A 478 3.53 -6.13 -28.80
CA GLU A 478 4.80 -6.40 -29.45
C GLU A 478 5.53 -5.10 -29.83
N ASN A 479 6.82 -5.02 -29.50
CA ASN A 479 7.70 -3.89 -29.82
C ASN A 479 7.36 -2.53 -29.20
N GLU A 480 6.34 -2.43 -28.36
CA GLU A 480 6.04 -1.17 -27.67
C GLU A 480 7.12 -0.81 -26.65
N PHE A 481 7.61 -1.77 -25.88
CA PHE A 481 8.63 -1.54 -24.87
C PHE A 481 9.95 -2.22 -25.26
N ALA A 482 11.06 -1.58 -24.92
CA ALA A 482 12.40 -2.12 -25.16
C ALA A 482 12.69 -3.36 -24.30
N ALA A 483 12.12 -3.41 -23.08
CA ALA A 483 12.19 -4.53 -22.16
C ALA A 483 11.02 -4.47 -21.18
N ALA A 484 10.82 -5.55 -20.40
CA ALA A 484 9.84 -5.60 -19.32
C ALA A 484 10.48 -6.15 -18.03
N VAL A 485 10.07 -5.61 -16.88
CA VAL A 485 10.52 -6.10 -15.57
C VAL A 485 9.30 -6.47 -14.73
N ASP A 486 9.20 -7.74 -14.41
CA ASP A 486 8.17 -8.30 -13.53
C ASP A 486 8.73 -8.59 -12.15
N ILE A 487 8.09 -8.04 -11.12
CA ILE A 487 8.37 -8.35 -9.71
C ILE A 487 7.15 -9.07 -9.13
N CYS A 488 7.26 -10.39 -8.94
CA CYS A 488 6.24 -11.28 -8.36
C CYS A 488 4.82 -11.10 -8.97
N GLY A 489 4.74 -10.93 -10.29
CA GLY A 489 3.47 -10.80 -11.00
C GLY A 489 2.87 -12.15 -11.40
N PRO A 490 1.55 -12.29 -11.42
CA PRO A 490 0.91 -13.49 -11.96
C PRO A 490 1.02 -13.55 -13.48
N SER A 491 1.32 -14.74 -14.01
CA SER A 491 1.39 -15.00 -15.45
C SER A 491 0.18 -15.78 -15.99
N ASN A 492 -0.51 -16.52 -15.10
CA ASN A 492 -1.64 -17.39 -15.40
C ASN A 492 -2.81 -17.09 -14.48
N LEU A 493 -3.73 -16.26 -14.94
CA LEU A 493 -4.89 -15.82 -14.15
C LEU A 493 -5.90 -16.95 -13.90
N VAL A 494 -5.94 -18.00 -14.72
CA VAL A 494 -6.80 -19.18 -14.51
C VAL A 494 -6.33 -19.93 -13.26
N SER A 495 -5.04 -20.27 -13.18
CA SER A 495 -4.49 -21.01 -12.03
C SER A 495 -4.48 -20.13 -10.77
N LEU A 496 -4.18 -18.83 -10.89
CA LEU A 496 -4.26 -17.88 -9.78
C LEU A 496 -5.67 -17.83 -9.19
N ALA A 497 -6.71 -17.65 -10.02
CA ALA A 497 -8.10 -17.56 -9.56
C ALA A 497 -8.57 -18.85 -8.86
N LYS A 498 -8.06 -20.01 -9.27
CA LYS A 498 -8.35 -21.32 -8.63
C LYS A 498 -7.63 -21.46 -7.27
N LYS A 499 -6.42 -20.84 -7.12
CA LYS A 499 -5.52 -20.98 -5.94
C LYS A 499 -5.50 -19.75 -5.02
N LEU A 500 -6.47 -18.84 -5.11
CA LEU A 500 -6.52 -17.65 -4.25
C LEU A 500 -6.39 -18.01 -2.76
N PRO A 501 -5.65 -17.22 -1.97
CA PRO A 501 -5.57 -17.39 -0.52
C PRO A 501 -6.97 -17.53 0.11
N LYS A 502 -7.14 -18.43 1.07
CA LYS A 502 -8.46 -18.72 1.69
C LYS A 502 -9.05 -17.48 2.38
N TYR A 503 -8.21 -16.62 2.93
CA TYR A 503 -8.61 -15.37 3.59
C TYR A 503 -8.99 -14.25 2.62
N TRP A 504 -8.71 -14.40 1.29
CA TRP A 504 -9.16 -13.43 0.30
C TRP A 504 -10.66 -13.54 0.03
N ASP A 505 -11.27 -12.41 -0.31
CA ASP A 505 -12.63 -12.38 -0.83
C ASP A 505 -12.62 -12.75 -2.33
N LYS A 506 -12.97 -14.00 -2.61
CA LYS A 506 -13.00 -14.51 -3.98
C LYS A 506 -14.02 -13.79 -4.85
N LYS A 507 -15.19 -13.41 -4.29
CA LYS A 507 -16.22 -12.68 -5.04
C LYS A 507 -15.67 -11.36 -5.60
N ARG A 508 -14.96 -10.60 -4.76
CA ARG A 508 -14.34 -9.33 -5.17
C ARG A 508 -13.28 -9.50 -6.25
N PHE A 509 -12.51 -10.58 -6.19
CA PHE A 509 -11.53 -10.90 -7.22
C PHE A 509 -12.22 -11.30 -8.53
N TYR A 510 -13.21 -12.18 -8.46
CA TYR A 510 -13.94 -12.65 -9.63
C TYR A 510 -14.74 -11.56 -10.33
N ASP A 511 -15.31 -10.63 -9.57
CA ASP A 511 -16.02 -9.46 -10.09
C ASP A 511 -15.08 -8.60 -10.95
N LYS A 512 -13.86 -8.32 -10.46
CA LYS A 512 -12.91 -7.45 -11.15
C LYS A 512 -12.16 -8.12 -12.30
N ILE A 513 -11.80 -9.39 -12.16
CA ILE A 513 -10.88 -10.08 -13.10
C ILE A 513 -11.61 -11.16 -13.90
N GLY A 514 -12.41 -12.00 -13.24
CA GLY A 514 -13.15 -13.11 -13.85
C GLY A 514 -13.23 -14.33 -12.94
N ASP A 515 -14.32 -15.08 -13.07
CA ASP A 515 -14.58 -16.32 -12.36
C ASP A 515 -13.96 -17.50 -13.15
N PRO A 516 -13.07 -18.32 -12.55
CA PRO A 516 -12.41 -19.42 -13.25
C PRO A 516 -13.34 -20.54 -13.70
N GLN A 517 -14.59 -20.57 -13.21
CA GLN A 517 -15.62 -21.53 -13.64
C GLN A 517 -16.46 -21.01 -14.81
N LYS A 518 -16.67 -19.71 -14.90
CA LYS A 518 -17.55 -19.07 -15.89
C LYS A 518 -16.78 -18.38 -17.01
N ASP A 519 -15.57 -17.88 -16.70
CA ASP A 519 -14.80 -16.97 -17.56
C ASP A 519 -13.41 -17.55 -17.90
N GLU A 520 -13.26 -18.89 -17.95
CA GLU A 520 -11.95 -19.51 -18.19
C GLU A 520 -11.34 -19.07 -19.51
N GLU A 521 -12.14 -18.94 -20.57
CA GLU A 521 -11.66 -18.49 -21.88
C GLU A 521 -11.14 -17.04 -21.82
N LEU A 522 -11.89 -16.14 -21.16
CA LEU A 522 -11.43 -14.78 -20.91
C LEU A 522 -10.10 -14.78 -20.14
N LEU A 523 -10.04 -15.50 -19.02
CA LEU A 523 -8.84 -15.57 -18.17
C LEU A 523 -7.63 -16.12 -18.93
N ARG A 524 -7.81 -17.12 -19.79
CA ARG A 524 -6.75 -17.62 -20.67
C ARG A 524 -6.30 -16.56 -21.67
N SER A 525 -7.23 -15.86 -22.32
CA SER A 525 -6.94 -14.86 -23.35
C SER A 525 -6.13 -13.68 -22.83
N ILE A 526 -6.26 -13.36 -21.53
CA ILE A 526 -5.55 -12.26 -20.85
C ILE A 526 -4.38 -12.73 -19.98
N SER A 527 -4.02 -14.03 -20.01
CA SER A 527 -2.89 -14.59 -19.26
C SER A 527 -1.63 -14.61 -20.14
N PRO A 528 -0.56 -13.86 -19.79
CA PRO A 528 0.68 -13.81 -20.57
C PRO A 528 1.31 -15.18 -20.85
N LEU A 529 1.15 -16.13 -19.92
CA LEU A 529 1.70 -17.49 -20.05
C LEU A 529 1.29 -18.18 -21.37
N PHE A 530 0.02 -18.03 -21.76
CA PHE A 530 -0.49 -18.68 -22.98
C PHE A 530 -0.10 -17.96 -24.28
N HIS A 531 0.63 -16.84 -24.17
CA HIS A 531 1.10 -16.02 -25.28
C HIS A 531 2.62 -15.77 -25.19
N ALA A 532 3.34 -16.62 -24.47
CA ALA A 532 4.79 -16.51 -24.29
C ALA A 532 5.59 -16.63 -25.59
N ASP A 533 5.00 -17.23 -26.63
CA ASP A 533 5.56 -17.31 -28.00
C ASP A 533 5.73 -15.94 -28.66
N LYS A 534 4.96 -14.94 -28.23
CA LYS A 534 5.03 -13.55 -28.71
C LYS A 534 6.11 -12.71 -28.03
N ILE A 535 6.67 -13.17 -26.94
CA ILE A 535 7.68 -12.42 -26.18
C ILE A 535 9.03 -12.50 -26.90
N LYS A 536 9.45 -11.39 -27.50
CA LYS A 536 10.71 -11.27 -28.26
C LYS A 536 11.69 -10.27 -27.63
N ARG A 537 11.21 -9.38 -26.77
CA ARG A 537 12.04 -8.40 -26.07
C ARG A 537 12.51 -8.95 -24.71
N PRO A 538 13.65 -8.46 -24.21
CA PRO A 538 14.17 -8.90 -22.91
C PRO A 538 13.15 -8.75 -21.78
N VAL A 539 12.99 -9.80 -20.99
CA VAL A 539 12.15 -9.81 -19.80
C VAL A 539 13.01 -10.19 -18.59
N MET A 540 12.85 -9.46 -17.48
CA MET A 540 13.41 -9.85 -16.20
C MET A 540 12.27 -10.20 -15.24
N ILE A 541 12.36 -11.35 -14.57
CA ILE A 541 11.37 -11.83 -13.59
C ILE A 541 12.07 -12.00 -12.24
N LEU A 542 11.51 -11.41 -11.19
CA LEU A 542 11.99 -11.53 -9.81
C LEU A 542 10.88 -12.11 -8.94
N GLN A 543 11.16 -13.17 -8.16
CA GLN A 543 10.16 -13.91 -7.40
C GLN A 543 10.64 -14.26 -6.00
N GLY A 544 9.77 -14.07 -5.00
CA GLY A 544 9.94 -14.67 -3.67
C GLY A 544 9.48 -16.14 -3.68
N ALA A 545 10.29 -17.05 -3.18
CA ALA A 545 9.99 -18.49 -3.22
C ALA A 545 8.77 -18.87 -2.38
N ASN A 546 8.47 -18.08 -1.33
CA ASN A 546 7.39 -18.34 -0.37
C ASN A 546 6.17 -17.42 -0.57
N ASP A 547 5.97 -16.92 -1.78
CA ASP A 547 4.89 -15.97 -2.07
C ASP A 547 3.50 -16.62 -1.97
N PRO A 548 2.64 -16.22 -0.98
CA PRO A 548 1.31 -16.81 -0.81
C PRO A 548 0.26 -16.20 -1.74
N ARG A 549 0.55 -15.05 -2.36
CA ARG A 549 -0.38 -14.32 -3.24
C ARG A 549 -0.20 -14.69 -4.70
N CYS A 550 1.06 -14.67 -5.15
CA CYS A 550 1.46 -15.08 -6.49
C CYS A 550 2.48 -16.23 -6.35
N PRO A 551 2.02 -17.47 -6.25
CA PRO A 551 2.90 -18.62 -6.03
C PRO A 551 4.02 -18.70 -7.06
N ARG A 552 5.21 -19.15 -6.64
CA ARG A 552 6.43 -19.25 -7.45
C ARG A 552 6.21 -19.95 -8.78
N GLU A 553 5.30 -20.92 -8.82
CA GLU A 553 4.95 -21.66 -10.04
C GLU A 553 4.49 -20.73 -11.18
N GLN A 554 3.89 -19.57 -10.84
CA GLN A 554 3.49 -18.56 -11.84
C GLN A 554 4.70 -18.07 -12.64
N SER A 555 5.80 -17.78 -11.94
CA SER A 555 7.05 -17.32 -12.55
C SER A 555 7.82 -18.46 -13.20
N ASP A 556 7.90 -19.63 -12.55
CA ASP A 556 8.60 -20.82 -13.09
C ASP A 556 8.00 -21.25 -14.44
N GLU A 557 6.66 -21.34 -14.53
CA GLU A 557 5.94 -21.69 -15.75
C GLU A 557 6.18 -20.64 -16.86
N MET A 558 6.14 -19.36 -16.51
CA MET A 558 6.35 -18.26 -17.47
C MET A 558 7.76 -18.27 -18.04
N VAL A 559 8.78 -18.41 -17.18
CA VAL A 559 10.19 -18.49 -17.59
C VAL A 559 10.43 -19.70 -18.50
N ALA A 560 9.87 -20.86 -18.13
CA ALA A 560 9.98 -22.07 -18.95
C ALA A 560 9.31 -21.90 -20.32
N ALA A 561 8.16 -21.22 -20.37
CA ALA A 561 7.45 -20.94 -21.62
C ALA A 561 8.24 -19.98 -22.52
N ILE A 562 8.74 -18.85 -21.97
CA ILE A 562 9.55 -17.90 -22.74
C ILE A 562 10.80 -18.58 -23.32
N ARG A 563 11.55 -19.35 -22.51
CA ARG A 563 12.75 -20.08 -22.96
C ARG A 563 12.45 -21.11 -24.03
N ARG A 564 11.32 -21.83 -23.93
CA ARG A 564 10.89 -22.81 -24.94
C ARG A 564 10.66 -22.17 -26.31
N HIS A 565 10.21 -20.94 -26.33
CA HIS A 565 9.98 -20.16 -27.56
C HIS A 565 11.19 -19.30 -27.97
N GLY A 566 12.35 -19.47 -27.33
CA GLY A 566 13.59 -18.76 -27.64
C GLY A 566 13.59 -17.28 -27.26
N GLY A 567 12.67 -16.85 -26.40
CA GLY A 567 12.62 -15.48 -25.87
C GLY A 567 13.71 -15.23 -24.81
N PRO A 568 14.28 -14.01 -24.74
CA PRO A 568 15.30 -13.67 -23.76
C PRO A 568 14.65 -13.39 -22.39
N VAL A 569 15.04 -14.17 -21.35
CA VAL A 569 14.52 -14.00 -20.00
C VAL A 569 15.60 -14.21 -18.95
N GLU A 570 15.70 -13.24 -18.03
CA GLU A 570 16.48 -13.35 -16.80
C GLU A 570 15.52 -13.67 -15.63
N TYR A 571 15.94 -14.56 -14.72
CA TYR A 571 15.10 -15.02 -13.62
C TYR A 571 15.87 -15.05 -12.31
N LEU A 572 15.38 -14.34 -11.31
CA LEU A 572 15.93 -14.32 -9.95
C LEU A 572 14.89 -14.77 -8.93
N VAL A 573 15.26 -15.76 -8.12
CA VAL A 573 14.45 -16.28 -7.02
C VAL A 573 15.11 -15.95 -5.69
N TYR A 574 14.32 -15.45 -4.75
CA TYR A 574 14.73 -15.16 -3.38
C TYR A 574 14.09 -16.18 -2.44
N GLU A 575 14.87 -17.19 -2.04
CA GLU A 575 14.40 -18.37 -1.30
C GLU A 575 13.82 -18.02 0.09
N ASP A 576 14.18 -16.88 0.65
CA ASP A 576 13.78 -16.41 1.97
C ASP A 576 12.81 -15.22 1.94
N GLU A 577 12.17 -14.96 0.78
CA GLU A 577 11.15 -13.90 0.61
C GLU A 577 9.78 -14.48 0.22
N ALA A 578 8.75 -13.69 0.55
CA ALA A 578 7.37 -13.94 0.16
C ALA A 578 6.92 -12.95 -0.95
N HIS A 579 5.79 -12.24 -0.78
CA HIS A 579 5.28 -11.30 -1.79
C HIS A 579 6.03 -9.96 -1.75
N GLY A 580 7.06 -9.83 -2.59
CA GLY A 580 8.00 -8.69 -2.62
C GLY A 580 9.23 -8.92 -1.74
N PHE A 581 10.01 -7.84 -1.51
CA PHE A 581 11.27 -7.91 -0.75
C PHE A 581 11.10 -7.21 0.60
N ARG A 582 11.00 -7.99 1.68
CA ARG A 582 10.90 -7.50 3.06
C ARG A 582 12.26 -7.30 3.68
N LYS A 583 13.18 -8.24 3.42
CA LYS A 583 14.56 -8.18 3.91
C LYS A 583 15.36 -7.17 3.09
N ARG A 584 15.98 -6.23 3.78
CA ARG A 584 16.72 -5.13 3.13
C ARG A 584 17.83 -5.62 2.20
N LYS A 585 18.59 -6.66 2.60
CA LYS A 585 19.63 -7.27 1.77
C LYS A 585 19.10 -7.71 0.39
N ASN A 586 17.93 -8.32 0.38
CA ASN A 586 17.29 -8.81 -0.85
C ASN A 586 16.76 -7.66 -1.70
N ALA A 587 16.18 -6.63 -1.08
CA ALA A 587 15.76 -5.42 -1.79
C ALA A 587 16.95 -4.72 -2.45
N ILE A 588 18.09 -4.57 -1.76
CA ILE A 588 19.32 -3.99 -2.32
C ILE A 588 19.75 -4.77 -3.56
N HIS A 589 19.93 -6.09 -3.44
CA HIS A 589 20.35 -6.95 -4.55
C HIS A 589 19.36 -6.92 -5.73
N ALA A 590 18.04 -6.97 -5.45
CA ALA A 590 17.01 -6.96 -6.48
C ALA A 590 17.05 -5.69 -7.33
N TYR A 591 17.15 -4.51 -6.70
CA TYR A 591 17.17 -3.24 -7.43
C TYR A 591 18.50 -2.97 -8.14
N GLU A 592 19.62 -3.49 -7.62
CA GLU A 592 20.90 -3.52 -8.36
C GLU A 592 20.83 -4.41 -9.59
N ALA A 593 20.27 -5.60 -9.46
CA ALA A 593 20.09 -6.52 -10.58
C ALA A 593 19.17 -5.92 -11.66
N ILE A 594 18.08 -5.25 -11.27
CA ILE A 594 17.20 -4.55 -12.21
C ILE A 594 17.96 -3.44 -12.95
N LEU A 595 18.74 -2.61 -12.24
CA LEU A 595 19.52 -1.55 -12.89
C LEU A 595 20.54 -2.12 -13.89
N ASN A 596 21.25 -3.18 -13.50
CA ASN A 596 22.20 -3.85 -14.39
C ASN A 596 21.52 -4.42 -15.64
N PHE A 597 20.36 -5.05 -15.49
CA PHE A 597 19.55 -5.52 -16.61
C PHE A 597 19.13 -4.37 -17.55
N LEU A 598 18.66 -3.26 -16.97
CA LEU A 598 18.27 -2.08 -17.73
C LEU A 598 19.47 -1.48 -18.48
N ASP A 599 20.60 -1.31 -17.83
CA ASP A 599 21.79 -0.75 -18.42
C ASP A 599 22.36 -1.64 -19.54
N ALA A 600 22.37 -2.94 -19.35
CA ALA A 600 22.83 -3.91 -20.37
C ALA A 600 21.94 -3.87 -21.64
N ASN A 601 20.63 -3.73 -21.47
CA ASN A 601 19.70 -3.79 -22.61
C ASN A 601 19.43 -2.41 -23.27
N LEU A 602 19.69 -1.30 -22.54
CA LEU A 602 19.35 0.04 -23.03
C LEU A 602 20.55 0.94 -23.29
N LYS A 603 21.66 0.78 -22.56
CA LYS A 603 22.85 1.67 -22.66
C LYS A 603 23.93 1.10 -23.57
N SER A 604 24.01 -0.22 -23.74
CA SER A 604 25.06 -0.87 -24.54
C SER A 604 25.03 -0.51 -26.03
N ASN A 605 23.88 -0.11 -26.57
CA ASN A 605 23.75 0.28 -27.97
C ASN A 605 24.33 1.67 -28.32
N VAL A 606 24.71 2.47 -27.33
CA VAL A 606 25.29 3.81 -27.57
C VAL A 606 26.80 3.73 -27.90
N ILE A 607 27.47 2.66 -27.49
CA ILE A 607 28.92 2.50 -27.69
C ILE A 607 29.26 1.94 -29.07
N GLN A 608 28.35 1.23 -29.74
CA GLN A 608 28.62 0.63 -31.06
C GLN A 608 28.53 1.62 -32.26
N VAL A 609 28.06 2.85 -32.08
CA VAL A 609 27.97 3.83 -33.17
C VAL A 609 29.24 4.73 -33.25
N GLN A 610 30.16 4.65 -32.28
CA GLN A 610 31.37 5.49 -32.27
C GLN A 610 32.68 4.78 -32.59
N SER A 611 32.68 3.52 -33.01
CA SER A 611 33.90 2.80 -33.45
C SER A 611 33.80 2.29 -34.87
N ASN A 612 33.79 3.23 -35.83
CA ASN A 612 34.28 2.95 -37.20
C ASN A 612 35.64 3.64 -37.34
N PRO A 613 36.77 2.94 -37.34
CA PRO A 613 38.03 3.57 -37.72
C PRO A 613 38.04 3.81 -39.22
N MET A 614 38.32 5.04 -39.60
CA MET A 614 38.76 5.40 -40.96
C MET A 614 39.94 4.49 -41.34
N GLU A 615 39.74 3.66 -42.34
CA GLU A 615 40.84 3.08 -43.09
C GLU A 615 41.60 4.20 -43.82
N ALA A 616 42.81 4.49 -43.34
CA ALA A 616 43.77 5.28 -44.06
C ALA A 616 44.41 4.41 -45.12
N THR A 617 43.99 4.57 -46.37
CA THR A 617 44.76 4.15 -47.54
C THR A 617 46.04 4.96 -47.60
N VAL A 618 47.19 4.32 -47.47
CA VAL A 618 48.48 4.87 -47.91
C VAL A 618 48.88 4.11 -49.16
N SER A 619 48.85 4.85 -50.25
CA SER A 619 49.48 4.46 -51.52
C SER A 619 50.96 4.78 -51.50
N ALA A 620 51.79 3.81 -51.79
CA ALA A 620 52.96 3.84 -52.70
C ALA A 620 53.67 2.51 -52.67
#